data_4a7e49e7ea928ec4c7cb4b12fcdb2226
#
_entry.id   4a7e49e7ea928ec4c7cb4b12fcdb2226
#
_cell.length_a   1.000
_cell.length_b   1.000
_cell.length_c   1.000
_cell.angle_alpha   90.00
_cell.angle_beta   90.00
_cell.angle_gamma   90.00
#
_symmetry.space_group_name_H-M   'P 1'
#
loop_
_entity.id
_entity.type
_entity.pdbx_description
1 polymer ?
#
loop_
_entity_poly.entity_id
_entity_poly.type
_entity_poly.pdbx_seq_one_letter_code
_entity_poly.pdbx_strand_id
1 'polypeptide(L)'
;MSKEKRSSYMPVASDIQIWIKQKYPDATIIEMDNEKGKLEVDILDGGKAKELIFQGNDWLSTSWEVSKAEVPSVVMETFRHSNFGKYRIDDIHFYETPNNSYYYFDLEQGNSEVHLSIDPTGNILQ
;
A
#
# COMPACT_ATOMS: atom_id res chain seq x y z
N MET A 1 9.71 -19.08 26.67
CA MET A 1 9.03 -17.86 26.45
C MET A 1 9.23 -17.32 25.11
N SER A 2 10.27 -16.55 24.86
CA SER A 2 10.46 -16.01 23.54
C SER A 2 10.66 -17.09 22.51
N LYS A 3 11.14 -18.22 22.90
CA LYS A 3 11.30 -19.33 21.99
C LYS A 3 9.98 -19.85 21.47
N GLU A 4 9.00 -19.93 22.33
CA GLU A 4 7.69 -20.41 21.94
C GLU A 4 7.04 -19.44 20.97
N LYS A 5 7.16 -18.16 21.26
CA LYS A 5 6.64 -17.16 20.35
C LYS A 5 7.28 -17.27 18.99
N ARG A 6 8.58 -17.46 18.99
CA ARG A 6 9.31 -17.57 17.75
C ARG A 6 8.86 -18.78 16.95
N SER A 7 8.64 -19.90 17.66
CA SER A 7 8.21 -21.11 16.97
C SER A 7 6.85 -20.98 16.32
N SER A 8 5.91 -20.36 17.01
CA SER A 8 4.57 -20.21 16.45
C SER A 8 4.57 -19.17 15.34
N TYR A 9 5.55 -18.32 15.33
CA TYR A 9 5.67 -17.26 14.36
C TYR A 9 6.24 -17.72 13.02
N MET A 10 7.22 -18.61 13.10
CA MET A 10 7.95 -19.05 11.92
C MET A 10 7.08 -19.66 10.84
N PRO A 11 6.11 -20.54 11.14
CA PRO A 11 5.26 -21.08 10.07
C PRO A 11 4.51 -20.00 9.32
N VAL A 12 3.98 -19.00 10.04
CA VAL A 12 3.26 -17.90 9.40
C VAL A 12 4.21 -17.12 8.53
N ALA A 13 5.39 -16.81 9.05
CA ALA A 13 6.38 -16.05 8.27
C ALA A 13 6.80 -16.81 7.03
N SER A 14 6.95 -18.14 7.13
CA SER A 14 7.34 -18.96 5.99
C SER A 14 6.26 -18.94 4.90
N ASP A 15 5.00 -19.09 5.32
CA ASP A 15 3.90 -19.07 4.38
C ASP A 15 3.79 -17.72 3.69
N ILE A 16 4.00 -16.65 4.43
CA ILE A 16 3.96 -15.31 3.90
C ILE A 16 5.12 -15.09 2.92
N GLN A 17 6.30 -15.60 3.24
CA GLN A 17 7.44 -15.48 2.35
C GLN A 17 7.17 -16.18 1.02
N ILE A 18 6.56 -17.35 1.07
CA ILE A 18 6.20 -18.08 -0.14
C ILE A 18 5.19 -17.28 -0.94
N TRP A 19 4.18 -16.74 -0.26
CA TRP A 19 3.15 -15.93 -0.91
C TRP A 19 3.78 -14.74 -1.63
N ILE A 20 4.68 -14.03 -0.95
CA ILE A 20 5.34 -12.86 -1.52
C ILE A 20 6.15 -13.24 -2.76
N LYS A 21 6.87 -14.36 -2.66
CA LYS A 21 7.71 -14.81 -3.76
C LYS A 21 6.88 -15.14 -4.99
N GLN A 22 5.68 -15.65 -4.78
CA GLN A 22 4.80 -15.99 -5.89
C GLN A 22 4.22 -14.75 -6.54
N LYS A 23 3.84 -13.77 -5.75
CA LYS A 23 3.22 -12.56 -6.29
C LYS A 23 4.26 -11.57 -6.81
N TYR A 24 5.39 -11.47 -6.12
CA TYR A 24 6.47 -10.55 -6.50
C TYR A 24 7.77 -11.34 -6.58
N PRO A 25 7.97 -12.07 -7.70
CA PRO A 25 9.12 -12.99 -7.78
C PRO A 25 10.49 -12.34 -7.66
N ASP A 26 10.59 -11.08 -8.07
CA ASP A 26 11.87 -10.37 -8.04
C ASP A 26 12.07 -9.57 -6.77
N ALA A 27 11.16 -9.68 -5.82
CA ALA A 27 11.23 -8.87 -4.62
C ALA A 27 12.22 -9.42 -3.60
N THR A 28 12.83 -8.51 -2.87
CA THR A 28 13.66 -8.82 -1.71
C THR A 28 12.94 -8.32 -0.47
N ILE A 29 12.80 -9.17 0.53
CA ILE A 29 12.18 -8.77 1.79
C ILE A 29 13.22 -8.03 2.61
N ILE A 30 12.88 -6.80 3.00
CA ILE A 30 13.78 -5.93 3.75
C ILE A 30 13.55 -6.08 5.25
N GLU A 31 12.28 -6.10 5.64
CA GLU A 31 11.94 -6.07 7.05
C GLU A 31 10.53 -6.61 7.26
N MET A 32 10.31 -7.26 8.40
CA MET A 32 9.00 -7.69 8.84
C MET A 32 8.76 -7.18 10.24
N ASP A 33 7.59 -6.63 10.48
CA ASP A 33 7.28 -6.01 11.75
C ASP A 33 5.84 -6.30 12.13
N ASN A 34 5.63 -6.74 13.37
CA ASN A 34 4.29 -6.99 13.88
C ASN A 34 3.78 -5.76 14.59
N GLU A 35 2.61 -5.33 14.20
CA GLU A 35 2.05 -4.14 14.81
C GLU A 35 0.53 -4.28 14.91
N LYS A 36 0.04 -4.25 16.14
CA LYS A 36 -1.41 -4.25 16.40
C LYS A 36 -2.13 -5.41 15.73
N GLY A 37 -1.54 -6.58 15.81
CA GLY A 37 -2.16 -7.78 15.26
C GLY A 37 -1.99 -7.97 13.77
N LYS A 38 -1.26 -7.09 13.12
CA LYS A 38 -1.00 -7.19 11.70
C LYS A 38 0.50 -7.29 11.46
N LEU A 39 0.87 -7.96 10.38
CA LEU A 39 2.26 -8.05 9.98
C LEU A 39 2.50 -7.10 8.82
N GLU A 40 3.45 -6.23 9.00
CA GLU A 40 3.88 -5.31 7.97
C GLU A 40 5.17 -5.83 7.37
N VAL A 41 5.22 -5.98 6.06
CA VAL A 41 6.41 -6.47 5.37
C VAL A 41 6.86 -5.44 4.36
N ASP A 42 8.09 -4.99 4.52
CA ASP A 42 8.68 -4.06 3.57
C ASP A 42 9.51 -4.86 2.57
N ILE A 43 9.28 -4.64 1.29
CA ILE A 43 10.00 -5.30 0.22
C ILE A 43 10.56 -4.28 -0.76
N LEU A 44 11.57 -4.72 -1.49
CA LEU A 44 12.09 -3.96 -2.61
C LEU A 44 11.80 -4.78 -3.86
N ASP A 45 10.98 -4.25 -4.74
CA ASP A 45 10.51 -4.95 -5.93
C ASP A 45 10.83 -4.12 -7.16
N GLY A 46 11.82 -4.58 -7.94
CA GLY A 46 12.23 -3.85 -9.12
C GLY A 46 12.66 -2.43 -8.83
N GLY A 47 13.37 -2.24 -7.72
CA GLY A 47 13.83 -0.92 -7.32
C GLY A 47 12.78 -0.06 -6.64
N LYS A 48 11.57 -0.59 -6.44
CA LYS A 48 10.49 0.16 -5.81
C LYS A 48 10.23 -0.41 -4.42
N ALA A 49 10.21 0.47 -3.43
CA ALA A 49 9.91 0.08 -2.05
C ALA A 49 8.41 -0.08 -1.90
N LYS A 50 7.99 -1.25 -1.44
CA LYS A 50 6.56 -1.56 -1.27
C LYS A 50 6.32 -2.08 0.13
N GLU A 51 5.13 -1.80 0.63
CA GLU A 51 4.72 -2.24 1.96
C GLU A 51 3.53 -3.17 1.84
N LEU A 52 3.66 -4.35 2.42
CA LEU A 52 2.59 -5.33 2.42
C LEU A 52 2.03 -5.46 3.83
N ILE A 53 0.72 -5.61 3.92
CA ILE A 53 0.04 -5.80 5.20
C ILE A 53 -0.66 -7.14 5.17
N PHE A 54 -0.42 -7.95 6.21
CA PHE A 54 -1.06 -9.25 6.38
C PHE A 54 -1.75 -9.30 7.73
N GLN A 55 -2.83 -10.05 7.79
CA GLN A 55 -3.48 -10.38 9.05
C GLN A 55 -3.56 -11.90 9.09
N GLY A 56 -2.80 -12.51 10.01
CA GLY A 56 -2.57 -13.94 9.92
C GLY A 56 -1.84 -14.23 8.63
N ASN A 57 -2.38 -15.15 7.84
CA ASN A 57 -1.83 -15.46 6.51
C ASN A 57 -2.55 -14.73 5.39
N ASP A 58 -3.47 -13.86 5.73
CA ASP A 58 -4.29 -13.17 4.73
C ASP A 58 -3.64 -11.88 4.30
N TRP A 59 -3.40 -11.74 3.01
CA TRP A 59 -2.88 -10.52 2.43
C TRP A 59 -4.00 -9.49 2.38
N LEU A 60 -3.76 -8.32 2.97
CA LEU A 60 -4.73 -7.24 2.98
C LEU A 60 -4.43 -6.19 1.94
N SER A 61 -3.16 -5.84 1.76
CA SER A 61 -2.81 -4.79 0.81
C SER A 61 -1.31 -4.78 0.50
N THR A 62 -0.98 -4.21 -0.64
CA THR A 62 0.37 -3.78 -0.98
C THR A 62 0.25 -2.33 -1.41
N SER A 63 1.16 -1.49 -0.93
CA SER A 63 1.13 -0.08 -1.31
C SER A 63 2.53 0.43 -1.58
N TRP A 64 2.61 1.45 -2.42
CA TRP A 64 3.88 2.12 -2.69
C TRP A 64 3.62 3.54 -3.15
N GLU A 65 4.59 4.39 -2.91
CA GLU A 65 4.49 5.78 -3.30
C GLU A 65 4.70 5.94 -4.80
N VAL A 66 3.91 6.80 -5.43
CA VAL A 66 4.02 7.08 -6.85
C VAL A 66 4.17 8.58 -7.04
N SER A 67 4.85 8.97 -8.12
CA SER A 67 4.93 10.38 -8.48
C SER A 67 3.71 10.75 -9.29
N LYS A 68 3.48 12.06 -9.44
CA LYS A 68 2.37 12.52 -10.27
C LYS A 68 2.47 12.00 -11.70
N ALA A 69 3.68 11.89 -12.20
CA ALA A 69 3.89 11.43 -13.57
C ALA A 69 3.50 9.97 -13.75
N GLU A 70 3.49 9.20 -12.67
CA GLU A 70 3.13 7.79 -12.72
C GLU A 70 1.64 7.55 -12.60
N VAL A 71 0.88 8.60 -12.28
CA VAL A 71 -0.58 8.49 -12.11
C VAL A 71 -1.24 8.67 -13.48
N PRO A 72 -2.20 7.80 -13.84
CA PRO A 72 -2.90 7.96 -15.12
C PRO A 72 -3.57 9.31 -15.24
N SER A 73 -3.60 9.86 -16.45
CA SER A 73 -4.17 11.19 -16.65
C SER A 73 -5.64 11.26 -16.25
N VAL A 74 -6.40 10.17 -16.45
CA VAL A 74 -7.82 10.18 -16.08
C VAL A 74 -7.99 10.33 -14.57
N VAL A 75 -7.06 9.77 -13.79
CA VAL A 75 -7.10 9.88 -12.34
C VAL A 75 -6.76 11.32 -11.92
N MET A 76 -5.74 11.91 -12.52
CA MET A 76 -5.38 13.30 -12.23
C MET A 76 -6.50 14.25 -12.62
N GLU A 77 -7.20 13.97 -13.73
CA GLU A 77 -8.34 14.75 -14.13
C GLU A 77 -9.44 14.71 -13.08
N THR A 78 -9.75 13.53 -12.59
CA THR A 78 -10.75 13.38 -11.54
C THR A 78 -10.37 14.18 -10.31
N PHE A 79 -9.10 14.10 -9.92
CA PHE A 79 -8.63 14.88 -8.77
C PHE A 79 -8.86 16.38 -9.01
N ARG A 80 -8.43 16.88 -10.18
CA ARG A 80 -8.53 18.30 -10.46
C ARG A 80 -9.96 18.81 -10.45
N HIS A 81 -10.91 17.98 -10.86
CA HIS A 81 -12.32 18.36 -10.91
C HIS A 81 -13.08 18.05 -9.62
N SER A 82 -12.41 17.43 -8.64
CA SER A 82 -13.04 17.14 -7.36
C SER A 82 -13.12 18.39 -6.50
N ASN A 83 -13.82 18.27 -5.39
CA ASN A 83 -13.89 19.37 -4.42
C ASN A 83 -12.54 19.72 -3.84
N PHE A 84 -11.54 18.86 -4.02
CA PHE A 84 -10.22 19.05 -3.44
C PHE A 84 -9.18 19.36 -4.51
N GLY A 85 -9.62 19.73 -5.71
CA GLY A 85 -8.71 19.94 -6.83
C GLY A 85 -7.70 21.06 -6.65
N LYS A 86 -7.96 21.95 -5.70
CA LYS A 86 -7.04 23.06 -5.41
C LYS A 86 -6.16 22.80 -4.19
N TYR A 87 -6.35 21.67 -3.53
CA TYR A 87 -5.51 21.30 -2.42
C TYR A 87 -4.13 20.91 -2.93
N ARG A 88 -3.11 21.10 -2.07
CA ARG A 88 -1.75 20.67 -2.41
C ARG A 88 -1.67 19.17 -2.22
N ILE A 89 -1.10 18.50 -3.20
CA ILE A 89 -0.85 17.07 -3.08
C ILE A 89 0.42 16.89 -2.25
N ASP A 90 0.28 16.26 -1.10
CA ASP A 90 1.42 15.98 -0.26
C ASP A 90 2.14 14.73 -0.75
N ASP A 91 1.41 13.65 -0.96
CA ASP A 91 1.94 12.48 -1.63
C ASP A 91 0.80 11.66 -2.21
N ILE A 92 1.15 10.67 -3.01
CA ILE A 92 0.20 9.75 -3.62
C ILE A 92 0.76 8.35 -3.45
N HIS A 93 -0.09 7.44 -2.99
CA HIS A 93 0.25 6.02 -2.90
C HIS A 93 -0.69 5.23 -3.76
N PHE A 94 -0.16 4.18 -4.37
CA PHE A 94 -1.01 3.21 -5.06
C PHE A 94 -1.23 2.03 -4.13
N TYR A 95 -2.47 1.59 -4.03
CA TYR A 95 -2.85 0.45 -3.19
C TYR A 95 -3.40 -0.67 -4.04
N GLU A 96 -2.95 -1.88 -3.77
CA GLU A 96 -3.55 -3.10 -4.29
C GLU A 96 -4.16 -3.86 -3.12
N THR A 97 -5.38 -4.31 -3.28
CA THR A 97 -6.04 -5.14 -2.28
C THR A 97 -6.67 -6.34 -3.00
N PRO A 98 -7.16 -7.34 -2.26
CA PRO A 98 -7.81 -8.48 -2.92
C PRO A 98 -8.99 -8.09 -3.80
N ASN A 99 -9.66 -6.98 -3.49
CA ASN A 99 -10.90 -6.62 -4.18
C ASN A 99 -10.75 -5.49 -5.18
N ASN A 100 -9.75 -4.62 -5.03
CA ASN A 100 -9.62 -3.49 -5.92
C ASN A 100 -8.22 -2.90 -5.83
N SER A 101 -7.99 -1.86 -6.63
CA SER A 101 -6.77 -1.05 -6.52
C SER A 101 -7.18 0.40 -6.68
N TYR A 102 -6.38 1.29 -6.13
CA TYR A 102 -6.72 2.71 -6.17
C TYR A 102 -5.51 3.57 -5.85
N TYR A 103 -5.61 4.83 -6.26
CA TYR A 103 -4.63 5.87 -5.92
C TYR A 103 -5.15 6.62 -4.72
N TYR A 104 -4.33 6.72 -3.70
CA TYR A 104 -4.68 7.34 -2.43
C TYR A 104 -3.91 8.66 -2.34
N PHE A 105 -4.64 9.75 -2.41
CA PHE A 105 -4.07 11.09 -2.38
C PHE A 105 -4.10 11.65 -0.98
N ASP A 106 -2.95 12.10 -0.52
CA ASP A 106 -2.82 12.80 0.76
C ASP A 106 -2.76 14.27 0.43
N LEU A 107 -3.79 15.02 0.84
CA LEU A 107 -4.00 16.40 0.38
C LEU A 107 -4.00 17.35 1.55
N GLU A 108 -3.52 18.57 1.29
CA GLU A 108 -3.35 19.57 2.33
C GLU A 108 -3.76 20.95 1.84
N GLN A 109 -4.44 21.70 2.69
CA GLN A 109 -4.73 23.09 2.43
C GLN A 109 -4.77 23.82 3.77
N GLY A 110 -3.78 24.70 3.99
CA GLY A 110 -3.65 25.34 5.30
C GLY A 110 -3.43 24.30 6.37
N ASN A 111 -4.31 24.29 7.35
CA ASN A 111 -4.24 23.30 8.44
C ASN A 111 -5.16 22.12 8.20
N SER A 112 -5.82 22.08 7.06
CA SER A 112 -6.74 20.99 6.72
C SER A 112 -6.01 19.88 5.99
N GLU A 113 -6.32 18.64 6.36
CA GLU A 113 -5.72 17.46 5.76
C GLU A 113 -6.86 16.55 5.34
N VAL A 114 -6.89 16.15 4.08
CA VAL A 114 -7.91 15.22 3.60
C VAL A 114 -7.27 14.15 2.75
N HIS A 115 -7.99 13.05 2.59
CA HIS A 115 -7.55 11.92 1.79
C HIS A 115 -8.60 11.64 0.74
N LEU A 116 -8.15 11.29 -0.46
CA LEU A 116 -9.05 11.02 -1.57
C LEU A 116 -8.57 9.77 -2.28
N SER A 117 -9.48 8.82 -2.47
CA SER A 117 -9.17 7.57 -3.18
C SER A 117 -9.85 7.57 -4.53
N ILE A 118 -9.08 7.30 -5.58
CA ILE A 118 -9.58 7.27 -6.95
C ILE A 118 -9.08 5.99 -7.60
N ASP A 119 -9.99 5.22 -8.21
CA ASP A 119 -9.58 3.99 -8.86
C ASP A 119 -8.89 4.30 -10.19
N PRO A 120 -8.21 3.30 -10.80
CA PRO A 120 -7.44 3.57 -12.02
C PRO A 120 -8.27 4.04 -13.21
N THR A 121 -9.58 3.84 -13.18
CA THR A 121 -10.46 4.33 -14.26
C THR A 121 -11.00 5.71 -14.00
N GLY A 122 -10.65 6.32 -12.87
CA GLY A 122 -11.02 7.69 -12.58
C GLY A 122 -12.24 7.87 -11.71
N ASN A 123 -12.73 6.81 -11.07
CA ASN A 123 -13.87 6.91 -10.17
C ASN A 123 -13.44 7.16 -8.75
N ILE A 124 -14.08 8.12 -8.09
CA ILE A 124 -13.80 8.40 -6.68
C ILE A 124 -14.41 7.30 -5.84
N LEU A 125 -13.61 6.73 -4.94
CA LEU A 125 -14.05 5.63 -4.10
C LEU A 125 -14.52 6.10 -2.74
N GLN A 126 -14.25 7.34 -2.40
CA GLN A 126 -14.73 7.81 -1.11
C GLN A 126 -13.71 8.72 -0.49
#